data_a5bf18763289e075bc2639dce806da4d
#
_entry.id   a5bf18763289e075bc2639dce806da4d
#
_cell.length_a   1.000
_cell.length_b   1.000
_cell.length_c   1.000
_cell.angle_alpha   90.00
_cell.angle_beta   90.00
_cell.angle_gamma   90.00
#
_symmetry.space_group_name_H-M   'P 1'
#
loop_
_entity.id
_entity.type
_entity.pdbx_description
1 polymer ?
#
loop_
_entity_poly.entity_id
_entity_poly.type
_entity_poly.pdbx_seq_one_letter_code
_entity_poly.pdbx_strand_id
1 'polypeptide(L)'
;ISRDYNQVHINPLDTTLATFRIDYPFYKEGVGHAAVGALGQASLPYNYFERPQYRNFSFAEGFDVYTYRMENVPFYNLKRPYFHFMYLESGQKKFREENFSLTLGHNISPTTGFNVNYRSRGTKGLYEWSRTKNHNLSVAVSHTGKRYSVHAGFINNHIETRENGGVVGEWAIRDTTFEMPSGVPMKLTSSEATNTYRNNAFFVEQSYGIPLLPVTESDFSIANLPAVFIGHSFEYNSWSKVYKDVRGTYTDDRYERDADGNFVPQDGLEYYKNWFINPTQTRDSIYERVISNRVFIQAQPWDRNGVVGTVNGGVGLDLHTYSQFRLDSYLNGKYDKVDKSSYFVYGSVEGKIKKYVDWGADAKFYPSGYRGGDVSFGANLTLTGYIRKRPLILEGRFRMETRSPDYWQENLFSNHYVWLTPLRKENETRFEVAFRVPDYAFEVGVWQGIVTDKIYYGADSQITQDNGTVSVTSVYARKDFRIAGLHLDHKVLLQWSTNHSVIPVPLVSAFLSYYYEFWAVRDVLRVQFGVDGHFNTRYYAPGYNPALSEFFNQ
;
A
#
# COMPACT_ATOMS: atom_id res chain seq x y z
N ILE A 1 4.18 -16.40 3.21
CA ILE A 1 5.62 -16.65 3.35
C ILE A 1 6.34 -15.31 3.36
N SER A 2 7.17 -15.07 4.35
CA SER A 2 8.10 -13.95 4.36
C SER A 2 9.31 -14.30 3.49
N ARG A 3 9.57 -13.53 2.46
CA ARG A 3 10.70 -13.76 1.56
C ARG A 3 12.03 -13.34 2.16
N ASP A 4 12.02 -12.38 3.08
CA ASP A 4 13.25 -11.91 3.71
C ASP A 4 13.83 -12.92 4.69
N TYR A 5 12.97 -13.73 5.33
CA TYR A 5 13.35 -14.59 6.43
C TYR A 5 12.77 -16.00 6.34
N ASN A 6 12.31 -16.41 5.17
CA ASN A 6 11.72 -17.74 4.92
C ASN A 6 10.68 -18.16 5.97
N GLN A 7 9.90 -17.22 6.45
CA GLN A 7 8.86 -17.45 7.45
C GLN A 7 7.52 -17.76 6.78
N VAL A 8 6.74 -18.64 7.39
CA VAL A 8 5.41 -19.01 6.92
C VAL A 8 4.36 -18.48 7.88
N HIS A 9 3.55 -17.53 7.40
CA HIS A 9 2.36 -17.07 8.09
C HIS A 9 1.13 -17.76 7.50
N ILE A 10 0.45 -18.56 8.30
CA ILE A 10 -0.73 -19.30 7.86
C ILE A 10 -1.97 -18.46 8.13
N ASN A 11 -2.65 -18.05 7.07
CA ASN A 11 -3.94 -17.40 7.15
C ASN A 11 -5.03 -18.36 6.65
N PRO A 12 -6.14 -18.52 7.38
CA PRO A 12 -7.27 -19.29 6.89
C PRO A 12 -7.86 -18.62 5.64
N LEU A 13 -8.33 -19.44 4.70
CA LEU A 13 -9.05 -18.94 3.54
C LEU A 13 -10.39 -18.38 4.01
N ASP A 14 -10.71 -17.14 3.63
CA ASP A 14 -12.04 -16.57 3.90
C ASP A 14 -13.09 -17.24 2.98
N THR A 15 -13.90 -18.08 3.57
CA THR A 15 -15.04 -18.75 2.93
C THR A 15 -16.37 -18.12 3.31
N THR A 16 -16.37 -17.14 4.20
CA THR A 16 -17.60 -16.56 4.75
C THR A 16 -18.18 -15.45 3.88
N LEU A 17 -17.32 -14.82 3.05
CA LEU A 17 -17.69 -13.67 2.22
C LEU A 17 -18.34 -12.54 3.03
N ALA A 18 -17.95 -12.39 4.30
CA ALA A 18 -18.60 -11.46 5.22
C ALA A 18 -18.51 -9.98 4.77
N THR A 19 -17.47 -9.65 3.98
CA THR A 19 -17.23 -8.27 3.50
C THR A 19 -17.46 -8.12 2.00
N PHE A 20 -18.12 -9.08 1.33
CA PHE A 20 -18.28 -9.04 -0.14
C PHE A 20 -19.07 -7.80 -0.62
N ARG A 21 -19.99 -7.29 0.21
CA ARG A 21 -20.80 -6.10 -0.08
C ARG A 21 -20.01 -4.80 -0.04
N ILE A 22 -18.83 -4.79 0.61
CA ILE A 22 -17.97 -3.61 0.70
C ILE A 22 -17.06 -3.62 -0.53
N ASP A 23 -17.38 -2.82 -1.53
CA ASP A 23 -16.65 -2.81 -2.80
C ASP A 23 -15.32 -2.06 -2.69
N TYR A 24 -15.30 -0.92 -2.03
CA TYR A 24 -14.08 -0.13 -1.86
C TYR A 24 -13.10 -0.82 -0.90
N PRO A 25 -11.88 -1.15 -1.38
CA PRO A 25 -10.94 -1.96 -0.60
C PRO A 25 -10.49 -1.29 0.71
N PHE A 26 -10.45 0.03 0.74
CA PHE A 26 -10.02 0.80 1.91
C PHE A 26 -11.04 0.83 3.08
N TYR A 27 -12.27 0.36 2.88
CA TYR A 27 -13.25 0.20 3.96
C TYR A 27 -13.31 -1.23 4.50
N LYS A 28 -12.67 -2.20 3.85
CA LYS A 28 -12.72 -3.61 4.29
C LYS A 28 -12.04 -3.81 5.64
N GLU A 29 -10.89 -3.23 5.83
CA GLU A 29 -10.07 -3.41 7.03
C GLU A 29 -9.96 -2.13 7.87
N GLY A 30 -9.68 -1.00 7.25
CA GLY A 30 -9.49 0.30 7.89
C GLY A 30 -10.77 1.13 8.06
N VAL A 31 -10.57 2.37 8.47
CA VAL A 31 -11.62 3.40 8.60
C VAL A 31 -11.84 4.19 7.32
N GLY A 32 -11.01 3.97 6.28
CA GLY A 32 -11.10 4.61 4.98
C GLY A 32 -9.89 5.43 4.58
N HIS A 33 -9.98 5.99 3.37
CA HIS A 33 -8.93 6.82 2.76
C HIS A 33 -9.49 8.16 2.30
N ALA A 34 -8.66 9.19 2.28
CA ALA A 34 -8.86 10.39 1.48
C ALA A 34 -8.61 10.00 0.01
N ALA A 35 -9.66 9.82 -0.78
CA ALA A 35 -9.57 9.48 -2.19
C ALA A 35 -9.74 10.73 -3.04
N VAL A 36 -9.00 10.80 -4.17
CA VAL A 36 -9.09 11.93 -5.12
C VAL A 36 -10.45 11.97 -5.82
N GLY A 37 -11.12 10.83 -5.91
CA GLY A 37 -12.45 10.75 -6.54
C GLY A 37 -12.95 9.31 -6.60
N ALA A 38 -13.13 8.80 -7.81
CA ALA A 38 -13.74 7.52 -8.07
C ALA A 38 -12.83 6.32 -7.79
N LEU A 39 -13.42 5.13 -7.83
CA LEU A 39 -12.71 3.86 -7.65
C LEU A 39 -11.53 3.74 -8.63
N GLY A 40 -10.37 3.39 -8.10
CA GLY A 40 -9.13 3.24 -8.87
C GLY A 40 -8.29 4.49 -9.02
N GLN A 41 -8.72 5.65 -8.50
CA GLN A 41 -7.90 6.85 -8.37
C GLN A 41 -7.01 6.80 -7.13
N ALA A 42 -6.05 7.72 -7.07
CA ALA A 42 -5.14 7.82 -5.93
C ALA A 42 -5.87 8.01 -4.61
N SER A 43 -5.38 7.40 -3.56
CA SER A 43 -5.95 7.50 -2.22
C SER A 43 -4.87 7.47 -1.14
N LEU A 44 -5.12 8.17 -0.04
CA LEU A 44 -4.24 8.23 1.12
C LEU A 44 -4.99 7.74 2.36
N PRO A 45 -4.49 6.73 3.11
CA PRO A 45 -5.13 6.27 4.33
C PRO A 45 -5.35 7.40 5.34
N TYR A 46 -6.54 7.46 5.95
CA TYR A 46 -6.78 8.38 7.08
C TYR A 46 -5.88 8.02 8.26
N ASN A 47 -5.71 6.72 8.51
CA ASN A 47 -4.80 6.25 9.54
C ASN A 47 -3.35 6.45 9.10
N TYR A 48 -2.60 7.25 9.84
CA TYR A 48 -1.18 7.50 9.56
C TYR A 48 -0.35 6.22 9.50
N PHE A 49 -0.62 5.26 10.39
CA PHE A 49 0.14 4.01 10.50
C PHE A 49 -0.13 3.00 9.39
N GLU A 50 -1.20 3.20 8.61
CA GLU A 50 -1.49 2.44 7.39
C GLU A 50 -0.87 3.08 6.14
N ARG A 51 -0.35 4.32 6.24
CA ARG A 51 0.33 4.97 5.12
C ARG A 51 1.61 4.23 4.79
N PRO A 52 1.93 4.06 3.49
CA PRO A 52 3.21 3.49 3.06
C PRO A 52 4.38 4.28 3.66
N GLN A 53 5.36 3.56 4.24
CA GLN A 53 6.50 4.21 4.89
C GLN A 53 7.70 4.36 3.98
N TYR A 54 7.97 3.31 3.23
CA TYR A 54 9.07 3.26 2.29
C TYR A 54 8.71 2.35 1.12
N ARG A 55 8.89 2.85 -0.07
CA ARG A 55 8.69 2.09 -1.29
C ARG A 55 9.64 2.52 -2.37
N ASN A 56 10.01 1.58 -3.17
CA ASN A 56 10.56 1.90 -4.46
C ASN A 56 9.44 2.50 -5.31
N PHE A 57 9.69 3.59 -5.98
CA PHE A 57 8.76 4.29 -6.84
C PHE A 57 7.57 4.93 -6.10
N SER A 58 7.83 5.99 -5.36
CA SER A 58 6.84 6.74 -4.57
C SER A 58 5.60 7.18 -5.37
N PHE A 59 5.77 7.52 -6.63
CA PHE A 59 4.69 7.96 -7.53
C PHE A 59 3.51 6.98 -7.68
N ALA A 60 3.65 5.72 -7.25
CA ALA A 60 2.57 4.74 -7.27
C ALA A 60 1.94 4.48 -5.90
N GLU A 61 2.39 5.15 -4.83
CA GLU A 61 1.91 4.92 -3.46
C GLU A 61 0.41 5.18 -3.29
N GLY A 62 -0.12 6.19 -3.97
CA GLY A 62 -1.56 6.47 -3.96
C GLY A 62 -2.44 5.32 -4.52
N PHE A 63 -1.85 4.38 -5.25
CA PHE A 63 -2.57 3.26 -5.89
C PHE A 63 -2.34 1.92 -5.19
N ASP A 64 -1.64 1.91 -4.09
CA ASP A 64 -1.17 0.73 -3.38
C ASP A 64 -2.26 -0.25 -2.98
N VAL A 65 -3.39 0.27 -2.55
CA VAL A 65 -4.58 -0.50 -2.17
C VAL A 65 -5.16 -1.34 -3.33
N TYR A 66 -4.84 -0.99 -4.56
CA TYR A 66 -5.31 -1.70 -5.76
C TYR A 66 -4.28 -2.68 -6.32
N THR A 67 -2.98 -2.48 -6.07
CA THR A 67 -1.89 -3.21 -6.71
C THR A 67 -1.54 -4.51 -6.00
N TYR A 68 -0.98 -5.46 -6.75
CA TYR A 68 -0.26 -6.58 -6.15
C TYR A 68 1.20 -6.19 -5.92
N ARG A 69 1.73 -6.66 -4.81
CA ARG A 69 3.14 -6.51 -4.42
C ARG A 69 3.73 -7.85 -4.10
N MET A 70 5.05 -7.97 -4.26
CA MET A 70 5.76 -9.22 -4.00
C MET A 70 5.53 -9.73 -2.58
N GLU A 71 5.41 -8.81 -1.60
CA GLU A 71 5.15 -9.13 -0.18
C GLU A 71 3.75 -9.71 0.06
N ASN A 72 2.78 -9.35 -0.80
CA ASN A 72 1.38 -9.69 -0.63
C ASN A 72 0.91 -10.84 -1.54
N VAL A 73 1.81 -11.46 -2.30
CA VAL A 73 1.45 -12.61 -3.15
C VAL A 73 1.11 -13.80 -2.26
N PRO A 74 -0.13 -14.31 -2.32
CA PRO A 74 -0.52 -15.48 -1.54
C PRO A 74 0.03 -16.76 -2.16
N PHE A 75 0.35 -17.73 -1.32
CA PHE A 75 0.63 -19.10 -1.72
C PHE A 75 -0.40 -20.01 -1.06
N TYR A 76 -1.16 -20.72 -1.88
CA TYR A 76 -2.23 -21.58 -1.39
C TYR A 76 -1.74 -23.02 -1.22
N ASN A 77 -2.12 -23.64 -0.10
CA ASN A 77 -1.99 -25.08 0.10
C ASN A 77 -3.39 -25.70 0.19
N LEU A 78 -3.83 -26.32 -0.90
CA LEU A 78 -5.22 -26.70 -1.12
C LEU A 78 -5.34 -28.21 -1.35
N LYS A 79 -6.30 -28.85 -0.66
CA LYS A 79 -6.68 -30.26 -0.93
C LYS A 79 -7.57 -30.43 -2.16
N ARG A 80 -8.22 -29.35 -2.60
CA ARG A 80 -9.10 -29.28 -3.78
C ARG A 80 -8.88 -27.97 -4.51
N PRO A 81 -9.11 -27.90 -5.82
CA PRO A 81 -9.06 -26.64 -6.55
C PRO A 81 -9.95 -25.59 -5.90
N TYR A 82 -9.42 -24.39 -5.79
CA TYR A 82 -10.16 -23.21 -5.32
C TYR A 82 -10.33 -22.26 -6.48
N PHE A 83 -11.58 -21.88 -6.72
CA PHE A 83 -11.95 -20.92 -7.73
C PHE A 83 -12.88 -19.89 -7.10
N HIS A 84 -12.51 -18.61 -7.19
CA HIS A 84 -13.34 -17.51 -6.75
C HIS A 84 -13.43 -16.50 -7.88
N PHE A 85 -14.65 -16.20 -8.27
CA PHE A 85 -14.99 -15.21 -9.28
C PHE A 85 -15.92 -14.18 -8.64
N MET A 86 -15.62 -12.89 -8.83
CA MET A 86 -16.45 -11.80 -8.38
C MET A 86 -16.56 -10.75 -9.50
N TYR A 87 -17.79 -10.34 -9.78
CA TYR A 87 -18.08 -9.21 -10.65
C TYR A 87 -19.09 -8.30 -9.95
N LEU A 88 -18.72 -7.05 -9.80
CA LEU A 88 -19.56 -6.01 -9.23
C LEU A 88 -19.65 -4.88 -10.26
N GLU A 89 -20.86 -4.42 -10.47
CA GLU A 89 -21.17 -3.27 -11.31
C GLU A 89 -22.09 -2.34 -10.53
N SER A 90 -21.75 -1.07 -10.48
CA SER A 90 -22.53 -0.06 -9.78
C SER A 90 -22.65 1.22 -10.58
N GLY A 91 -23.66 2.00 -10.24
CA GLY A 91 -23.93 3.30 -10.86
C GLY A 91 -24.70 3.24 -12.17
N GLN A 92 -25.16 4.41 -12.59
CA GLN A 92 -25.82 4.59 -13.89
C GLN A 92 -24.77 4.49 -15.01
N LYS A 93 -25.18 4.16 -16.23
CA LYS A 93 -24.32 4.04 -17.42
C LYS A 93 -23.31 5.20 -17.58
N LYS A 94 -23.69 6.41 -17.14
CA LYS A 94 -22.86 7.62 -17.19
C LYS A 94 -21.72 7.61 -16.15
N PHE A 95 -21.93 6.96 -14.98
CA PHE A 95 -20.99 6.91 -13.84
C PHE A 95 -20.62 5.49 -13.46
N ARG A 96 -20.71 4.58 -14.42
CA ARG A 96 -20.52 3.15 -14.20
C ARG A 96 -19.16 2.85 -13.58
N GLU A 97 -19.18 2.10 -12.50
CA GLU A 97 -18.03 1.46 -11.89
C GLU A 97 -18.10 -0.04 -12.09
N GLU A 98 -16.99 -0.64 -12.45
CA GLU A 98 -16.85 -2.08 -12.65
C GLU A 98 -15.69 -2.60 -11.82
N ASN A 99 -15.92 -3.68 -11.10
CA ASN A 99 -14.92 -4.38 -10.33
C ASN A 99 -15.01 -5.88 -10.64
N PHE A 100 -13.96 -6.41 -11.22
CA PHE A 100 -13.84 -7.82 -11.54
C PHE A 100 -12.65 -8.42 -10.77
N SER A 101 -12.83 -9.56 -10.13
CA SER A 101 -11.73 -10.31 -9.56
C SER A 101 -11.86 -11.81 -9.80
N LEU A 102 -10.72 -12.42 -10.08
CA LEU A 102 -10.56 -13.85 -10.27
C LEU A 102 -9.43 -14.34 -9.37
N THR A 103 -9.69 -15.37 -8.60
CA THR A 103 -8.67 -16.13 -7.88
C THR A 103 -8.80 -17.61 -8.26
N LEU A 104 -7.73 -18.17 -8.77
CA LEU A 104 -7.60 -19.60 -9.06
C LEU A 104 -6.43 -20.15 -8.26
N GLY A 105 -6.65 -21.20 -7.49
CA GLY A 105 -5.62 -21.92 -6.76
C GLY A 105 -5.77 -23.42 -6.95
N HIS A 106 -4.65 -24.11 -7.16
CA HIS A 106 -4.64 -25.55 -7.30
C HIS A 106 -3.30 -26.16 -6.89
N ASN A 107 -3.35 -27.29 -6.21
CA ASN A 107 -2.18 -28.10 -5.98
C ASN A 107 -2.08 -29.19 -7.07
N ILE A 108 -1.01 -29.13 -7.87
CA ILE A 108 -0.70 -30.14 -8.91
C ILE A 108 -0.26 -31.44 -8.25
N SER A 109 0.43 -31.31 -7.10
CA SER A 109 0.87 -32.45 -6.27
C SER A 109 0.75 -32.04 -4.79
N PRO A 110 0.90 -32.97 -3.84
CA PRO A 110 0.92 -32.63 -2.41
C PRO A 110 1.99 -31.60 -2.02
N THR A 111 3.04 -31.48 -2.82
CA THR A 111 4.18 -30.59 -2.57
C THR A 111 4.21 -29.36 -3.46
N THR A 112 3.39 -29.31 -4.52
CA THR A 112 3.48 -28.25 -5.53
C THR A 112 2.11 -27.66 -5.79
N GLY A 113 2.00 -26.36 -5.57
CA GLY A 113 0.80 -25.57 -5.84
C GLY A 113 1.09 -24.39 -6.75
N PHE A 114 0.07 -23.92 -7.43
CA PHE A 114 0.09 -22.67 -8.15
C PHE A 114 -1.17 -21.87 -7.90
N ASN A 115 -1.09 -20.57 -8.13
CA ASN A 115 -2.26 -19.70 -8.12
C ASN A 115 -2.15 -18.56 -9.14
N VAL A 116 -3.30 -18.08 -9.55
CA VAL A 116 -3.46 -16.91 -10.39
C VAL A 116 -4.49 -16.01 -9.75
N ASN A 117 -4.14 -14.76 -9.56
CA ASN A 117 -5.05 -13.73 -9.07
C ASN A 117 -5.06 -12.60 -10.09
N TYR A 118 -6.25 -12.23 -10.53
CA TYR A 118 -6.45 -11.12 -11.45
C TYR A 118 -7.52 -10.19 -10.92
N ARG A 119 -7.27 -8.88 -11.00
CA ARG A 119 -8.23 -7.84 -10.66
C ARG A 119 -8.28 -6.80 -11.77
N SER A 120 -9.49 -6.45 -12.18
CA SER A 120 -9.74 -5.34 -13.10
C SER A 120 -10.73 -4.41 -12.44
N ARG A 121 -10.38 -3.12 -12.39
CA ARG A 121 -11.25 -2.07 -11.89
C ARG A 121 -11.28 -0.95 -12.88
N GLY A 122 -12.48 -0.41 -13.11
CA GLY A 122 -12.65 0.72 -13.99
C GLY A 122 -13.85 1.56 -13.60
N THR A 123 -13.71 2.85 -13.79
CA THR A 123 -14.81 3.79 -13.62
C THR A 123 -14.77 4.85 -14.71
N LYS A 124 -15.93 5.39 -15.06
CA LYS A 124 -16.01 6.62 -15.86
C LYS A 124 -15.76 7.86 -15.00
N GLY A 125 -15.91 7.71 -13.68
CA GLY A 125 -15.84 8.80 -12.73
C GLY A 125 -17.12 9.63 -12.66
N LEU A 126 -17.28 10.32 -11.54
CA LEU A 126 -18.43 11.20 -11.29
C LEU A 126 -18.27 12.56 -11.98
N TYR A 127 -17.05 13.09 -11.93
CA TYR A 127 -16.67 14.36 -12.56
C TYR A 127 -16.06 14.13 -13.93
N GLU A 128 -16.04 15.15 -14.77
CA GLU A 128 -15.33 15.08 -16.05
C GLU A 128 -13.85 14.77 -15.85
N TRP A 129 -13.27 14.08 -16.82
CA TRP A 129 -11.84 13.71 -16.85
C TRP A 129 -11.37 12.93 -15.61
N SER A 130 -12.23 12.09 -15.01
CA SER A 130 -11.89 11.25 -13.83
C SER A 130 -11.93 9.74 -14.10
N ARG A 131 -11.86 9.33 -15.37
CA ARG A 131 -11.88 7.92 -15.77
C ARG A 131 -10.63 7.19 -15.28
N THR A 132 -10.82 5.95 -14.79
CA THR A 132 -9.74 5.05 -14.42
C THR A 132 -9.86 3.69 -15.09
N LYS A 133 -8.72 3.01 -15.24
CA LYS A 133 -8.62 1.60 -15.64
C LYS A 133 -7.42 0.98 -14.94
N ASN A 134 -7.67 -0.03 -14.12
CA ASN A 134 -6.63 -0.75 -13.39
C ASN A 134 -6.75 -2.24 -13.72
N HIS A 135 -5.64 -2.83 -14.14
CA HIS A 135 -5.51 -4.26 -14.43
C HIS A 135 -4.31 -4.81 -13.68
N ASN A 136 -4.55 -5.72 -12.77
CA ASN A 136 -3.52 -6.24 -11.88
C ASN A 136 -3.54 -7.77 -11.91
N LEU A 137 -2.41 -8.37 -12.20
CA LEU A 137 -2.20 -9.81 -12.30
C LEU A 137 -1.11 -10.25 -11.32
N SER A 138 -1.34 -11.34 -10.62
CA SER A 138 -0.35 -12.05 -9.83
C SER A 138 -0.43 -13.54 -10.13
N VAL A 139 0.70 -14.13 -10.49
CA VAL A 139 0.85 -15.58 -10.69
C VAL A 139 1.92 -16.07 -9.74
N ALA A 140 1.66 -17.14 -9.00
CA ALA A 140 2.63 -17.71 -8.09
C ALA A 140 2.65 -19.24 -8.13
N VAL A 141 3.83 -19.77 -7.88
CA VAL A 141 4.10 -21.21 -7.80
C VAL A 141 4.89 -21.47 -6.54
N SER A 142 4.53 -22.51 -5.81
CA SER A 142 5.28 -22.99 -4.65
C SER A 142 5.53 -24.48 -4.74
N HIS A 143 6.74 -24.89 -4.41
CA HIS A 143 7.10 -26.27 -4.20
C HIS A 143 7.77 -26.43 -2.84
N THR A 144 7.23 -27.29 -2.00
CA THR A 144 7.79 -27.63 -0.69
C THR A 144 8.09 -29.10 -0.64
N GLY A 145 9.28 -29.46 -1.08
CA GLY A 145 9.77 -30.85 -1.04
C GLY A 145 10.34 -31.22 0.33
N LYS A 146 10.87 -32.45 0.45
CA LYS A 146 11.41 -32.92 1.71
C LYS A 146 12.54 -32.06 2.26
N ARG A 147 13.47 -31.62 1.42
CA ARG A 147 14.64 -30.78 1.78
C ARG A 147 14.72 -29.49 0.99
N TYR A 148 14.16 -29.45 -0.19
CA TYR A 148 14.20 -28.30 -1.07
C TYR A 148 12.84 -27.63 -1.15
N SER A 149 12.83 -26.31 -0.99
CA SER A 149 11.64 -25.49 -1.16
C SER A 149 11.92 -24.34 -2.12
N VAL A 150 10.97 -24.03 -2.97
CA VAL A 150 11.02 -22.86 -3.86
C VAL A 150 9.66 -22.20 -3.94
N HIS A 151 9.67 -20.86 -3.88
CA HIS A 151 8.52 -20.01 -4.07
C HIS A 151 8.86 -18.98 -5.13
N ALA A 152 8.04 -18.89 -6.16
CA ALA A 152 8.25 -17.96 -7.25
C ALA A 152 6.95 -17.24 -7.59
N GLY A 153 7.05 -15.99 -8.01
CA GLY A 153 5.88 -15.22 -8.43
C GLY A 153 6.22 -14.19 -9.50
N PHE A 154 5.21 -13.88 -10.28
CA PHE A 154 5.19 -12.81 -11.27
C PHE A 154 4.02 -11.89 -11.02
N ILE A 155 4.25 -10.59 -11.13
CA ILE A 155 3.26 -9.53 -10.95
C ILE A 155 3.30 -8.61 -12.15
N ASN A 156 2.13 -8.25 -12.63
CA ASN A 156 1.95 -7.17 -13.58
C ASN A 156 0.82 -6.26 -13.10
N ASN A 157 1.15 -4.99 -12.84
CA ASN A 157 0.18 -3.96 -12.54
C ASN A 157 0.18 -2.92 -13.69
N HIS A 158 -0.99 -2.61 -14.18
CA HIS A 158 -1.22 -1.55 -15.17
C HIS A 158 -2.34 -0.65 -14.70
N ILE A 159 -2.03 0.63 -14.51
CA ILE A 159 -2.96 1.65 -14.03
C ILE A 159 -2.97 2.79 -15.03
N GLU A 160 -4.17 3.20 -15.45
CA GLU A 160 -4.39 4.37 -16.28
C GLU A 160 -5.43 5.27 -15.61
N THR A 161 -5.08 6.51 -15.35
CA THR A 161 -5.99 7.51 -14.78
C THR A 161 -6.06 8.74 -15.69
N ARG A 162 -7.24 9.28 -15.84
CA ARG A 162 -7.43 10.65 -16.35
C ARG A 162 -7.44 11.61 -15.18
N GLU A 163 -6.83 12.75 -15.39
CA GLU A 163 -6.59 13.74 -14.36
C GLU A 163 -7.37 15.01 -14.67
N ASN A 164 -8.13 15.50 -13.69
CA ASN A 164 -8.94 16.72 -13.85
C ASN A 164 -8.42 17.91 -12.99
N GLY A 165 -7.36 17.70 -12.20
CA GLY A 165 -6.78 18.74 -11.36
C GLY A 165 -7.66 19.23 -10.20
N GLY A 166 -8.81 18.60 -9.99
CA GLY A 166 -9.79 19.01 -8.99
C GLY A 166 -10.72 20.11 -9.46
N VAL A 167 -11.68 20.44 -8.61
CA VAL A 167 -12.67 21.50 -8.88
C VAL A 167 -12.04 22.88 -8.84
N VAL A 168 -12.59 23.79 -9.63
CA VAL A 168 -12.09 25.17 -9.74
C VAL A 168 -12.15 25.89 -8.39
N GLY A 169 -13.22 25.72 -7.62
CA GLY A 169 -13.36 26.28 -6.28
C GLY A 169 -14.40 25.53 -5.44
N GLU A 170 -14.38 25.69 -4.12
CA GLU A 170 -15.37 25.06 -3.22
C GLU A 170 -16.82 25.44 -3.58
N TRP A 171 -17.03 26.63 -4.12
CA TRP A 171 -18.34 27.11 -4.57
C TRP A 171 -18.94 26.21 -5.63
N ALA A 172 -18.12 25.66 -6.55
CA ALA A 172 -18.58 24.84 -7.64
C ALA A 172 -19.25 23.54 -7.17
N ILE A 173 -18.87 23.00 -6.01
CA ILE A 173 -19.51 21.82 -5.40
C ILE A 173 -20.86 22.19 -4.76
N ARG A 174 -20.99 23.41 -4.26
CA ARG A 174 -22.19 23.89 -3.54
C ARG A 174 -23.22 24.55 -4.43
N ASP A 175 -22.86 24.82 -5.67
CA ASP A 175 -23.72 25.46 -6.64
C ASP A 175 -24.74 24.47 -7.21
N THR A 176 -26.00 24.68 -6.90
CA THR A 176 -27.11 23.83 -7.34
C THR A 176 -27.54 24.10 -8.77
N THR A 177 -26.94 25.07 -9.46
CA THR A 177 -27.23 25.37 -10.87
C THR A 177 -26.59 24.34 -11.82
N PHE A 178 -25.57 23.60 -11.36
CA PHE A 178 -25.03 22.48 -12.10
C PHE A 178 -25.96 21.27 -12.00
N GLU A 179 -26.56 20.87 -13.11
CA GLU A 179 -27.52 19.75 -13.15
C GLU A 179 -26.91 18.42 -12.72
N MET A 180 -25.61 18.25 -12.89
CA MET A 180 -24.89 17.00 -12.61
C MET A 180 -23.45 17.29 -12.16
N PRO A 181 -22.84 16.41 -11.36
CA PRO A 181 -21.41 16.54 -11.02
C PRO A 181 -20.49 16.65 -12.24
N SER A 182 -20.89 16.08 -13.38
CA SER A 182 -20.15 16.20 -14.65
C SER A 182 -20.20 17.61 -15.28
N GLY A 183 -21.05 18.51 -14.81
CA GLY A 183 -21.08 19.91 -15.23
C GLY A 183 -20.23 20.82 -14.36
N VAL A 184 -19.68 20.29 -13.25
CA VAL A 184 -18.82 21.07 -12.34
C VAL A 184 -17.49 21.36 -13.05
N PRO A 185 -17.06 22.65 -13.11
CA PRO A 185 -15.83 23.01 -13.81
C PRO A 185 -14.59 22.48 -13.09
N MET A 186 -13.65 21.95 -13.87
CA MET A 186 -12.39 21.37 -13.43
C MET A 186 -11.21 22.23 -13.83
N LYS A 187 -10.13 22.20 -13.05
CA LYS A 187 -8.91 23.00 -13.32
C LYS A 187 -8.13 22.49 -14.54
N LEU A 188 -8.04 21.18 -14.73
CA LEU A 188 -7.49 20.58 -15.93
C LEU A 188 -8.65 20.26 -16.90
N THR A 189 -8.71 21.03 -17.98
CA THR A 189 -9.81 20.96 -18.95
C THR A 189 -9.47 20.08 -20.16
N SER A 190 -8.27 19.54 -20.21
CA SER A 190 -7.77 18.72 -21.29
C SER A 190 -8.16 17.25 -21.14
N SER A 191 -8.74 16.66 -22.17
CA SER A 191 -8.94 15.21 -22.25
C SER A 191 -7.64 14.41 -22.34
N GLU A 192 -6.52 15.09 -22.56
CA GLU A 192 -5.19 14.49 -22.72
C GLU A 192 -4.46 14.31 -21.38
N ALA A 193 -4.91 15.00 -20.31
CA ALA A 193 -4.29 14.87 -18.99
C ALA A 193 -4.47 13.44 -18.45
N THR A 194 -3.39 12.65 -18.52
CA THR A 194 -3.41 11.23 -18.17
C THR A 194 -2.14 10.79 -17.47
N ASN A 195 -2.28 9.91 -16.49
CA ASN A 195 -1.19 9.13 -15.92
C ASN A 195 -1.32 7.67 -16.32
N THR A 196 -0.20 7.08 -16.72
CA THR A 196 -0.11 5.64 -17.00
C THR A 196 1.03 5.06 -16.21
N TYR A 197 0.74 4.06 -15.37
CA TYR A 197 1.73 3.33 -14.57
C TYR A 197 1.80 1.90 -15.04
N ARG A 198 3.02 1.37 -15.12
CA ARG A 198 3.26 -0.05 -15.41
C ARG A 198 4.28 -0.59 -14.43
N ASN A 199 3.95 -1.70 -13.82
CA ASN A 199 4.85 -2.45 -12.95
C ASN A 199 4.97 -3.88 -13.46
N ASN A 200 6.21 -4.35 -13.55
CA ASN A 200 6.51 -5.76 -13.73
C ASN A 200 7.45 -6.19 -12.62
N ALA A 201 7.05 -7.20 -11.88
CA ALA A 201 7.87 -7.75 -10.82
C ALA A 201 7.93 -9.27 -10.93
N PHE A 202 9.09 -9.82 -10.62
CA PHE A 202 9.35 -11.24 -10.58
C PHE A 202 10.22 -11.55 -9.37
N PHE A 203 9.92 -12.63 -8.68
CA PHE A 203 10.75 -13.08 -7.57
C PHE A 203 10.85 -14.60 -7.53
N VAL A 204 11.97 -15.07 -7.01
CA VAL A 204 12.22 -16.47 -6.67
C VAL A 204 12.91 -16.50 -5.33
N GLU A 205 12.37 -17.29 -4.41
CA GLU A 205 13.02 -17.63 -3.15
C GLU A 205 13.16 -19.14 -3.06
N GLN A 206 14.35 -19.60 -2.79
CA GLN A 206 14.65 -21.02 -2.70
C GLN A 206 15.53 -21.32 -1.48
N SER A 207 15.31 -22.48 -0.90
CA SER A 207 16.11 -22.94 0.23
C SER A 207 16.31 -24.45 0.20
N TYR A 208 17.48 -24.89 0.68
CA TYR A 208 17.80 -26.27 0.87
C TYR A 208 18.09 -26.55 2.34
N GLY A 209 17.37 -27.50 2.93
CA GLY A 209 17.45 -27.84 4.33
C GLY A 209 18.35 -29.06 4.59
N ILE A 210 19.21 -28.92 5.58
CA ILE A 210 20.09 -29.96 6.12
C ILE A 210 19.57 -30.33 7.50
N PRO A 211 18.96 -31.51 7.69
CA PRO A 211 18.40 -31.90 8.97
C PRO A 211 19.52 -32.15 9.98
N LEU A 212 19.31 -31.72 11.23
CA LEU A 212 20.23 -31.96 12.34
C LEU A 212 19.98 -33.30 13.04
N LEU A 213 18.82 -33.92 12.79
CA LEU A 213 18.42 -35.24 13.31
C LEU A 213 18.05 -36.16 12.15
N PRO A 214 18.13 -37.49 12.35
CA PRO A 214 17.67 -38.44 11.35
C PRO A 214 16.21 -38.18 10.94
N VAL A 215 15.97 -38.10 9.64
CA VAL A 215 14.63 -37.89 9.08
C VAL A 215 14.01 -39.27 8.79
N THR A 216 12.81 -39.50 9.30
CA THR A 216 12.06 -40.72 9.08
C THR A 216 11.35 -40.70 7.70
N GLU A 217 10.95 -41.89 7.20
CA GLU A 217 10.21 -41.97 5.92
C GLU A 217 8.84 -41.28 5.99
N SER A 218 8.26 -41.21 7.19
CA SER A 218 6.98 -40.55 7.42
C SER A 218 7.05 -39.03 7.38
N ASP A 219 8.25 -38.41 7.47
CA ASP A 219 8.41 -36.95 7.44
C ASP A 219 8.29 -36.44 6.00
N PHE A 220 7.21 -35.77 5.73
CA PHE A 220 6.91 -35.18 4.42
C PHE A 220 7.81 -34.00 4.07
N SER A 221 8.24 -33.24 5.10
CA SER A 221 9.11 -32.05 4.97
C SER A 221 9.87 -31.82 6.27
N ILE A 222 11.10 -31.34 6.16
CA ILE A 222 11.92 -30.95 7.32
C ILE A 222 11.66 -29.50 7.77
N ALA A 223 10.71 -28.79 7.18
CA ALA A 223 10.44 -27.38 7.47
C ALA A 223 10.11 -27.10 8.95
N ASN A 224 9.63 -28.08 9.69
CA ASN A 224 9.31 -27.98 11.13
C ASN A 224 10.27 -28.77 12.03
N LEU A 225 11.31 -29.39 11.48
CA LEU A 225 12.27 -30.21 12.21
C LEU A 225 13.53 -29.39 12.52
N PRO A 226 14.34 -29.81 13.49
CA PRO A 226 15.68 -29.26 13.70
C PRO A 226 16.52 -29.39 12.42
N ALA A 227 16.89 -28.26 11.85
CA ALA A 227 17.57 -28.20 10.55
C ALA A 227 18.32 -26.88 10.36
N VAL A 228 19.25 -26.86 9.43
CA VAL A 228 19.86 -25.66 8.89
C VAL A 228 19.44 -25.53 7.43
N PHE A 229 18.95 -24.36 7.07
CA PHE A 229 18.58 -24.04 5.69
C PHE A 229 19.58 -23.05 5.10
N ILE A 230 20.01 -23.31 3.88
CA ILE A 230 20.77 -22.37 3.06
C ILE A 230 19.82 -21.89 1.96
N GLY A 231 19.65 -20.59 1.85
CA GLY A 231 18.68 -20.02 0.92
C GLY A 231 19.23 -18.90 0.08
N HIS A 232 18.52 -18.65 -1.01
CA HIS A 232 18.77 -17.58 -1.95
C HIS A 232 17.45 -16.95 -2.36
N SER A 233 17.41 -15.62 -2.42
CA SER A 233 16.27 -14.86 -2.93
C SER A 233 16.74 -13.93 -4.04
N PHE A 234 16.01 -13.94 -5.14
CA PHE A 234 16.16 -13.03 -6.26
C PHE A 234 14.87 -12.28 -6.48
N GLU A 235 14.95 -10.96 -6.61
CA GLU A 235 13.82 -10.09 -6.90
C GLU A 235 14.17 -9.12 -8.02
N TYR A 236 13.26 -8.99 -8.95
CA TYR A 236 13.26 -7.98 -10.00
C TYR A 236 11.97 -7.17 -9.89
N ASN A 237 12.08 -5.86 -9.79
CA ASN A 237 10.93 -4.96 -9.73
C ASN A 237 11.20 -3.75 -10.64
N SER A 238 10.33 -3.51 -11.60
CA SER A 238 10.42 -2.36 -12.49
C SER A 238 9.11 -1.59 -12.50
N TRP A 239 9.22 -0.27 -12.43
CA TRP A 239 8.12 0.67 -12.54
C TRP A 239 8.37 1.68 -13.64
N SER A 240 7.31 2.08 -14.30
CA SER A 240 7.32 3.24 -15.18
C SER A 240 6.06 4.08 -14.98
N LYS A 241 6.22 5.39 -15.10
CA LYS A 241 5.15 6.38 -15.11
C LYS A 241 5.29 7.22 -16.36
N VAL A 242 4.17 7.49 -17.02
CA VAL A 242 4.09 8.48 -18.10
C VAL A 242 2.94 9.42 -17.79
N TYR A 243 3.27 10.68 -17.55
CA TYR A 243 2.28 11.76 -17.46
C TYR A 243 2.19 12.49 -18.80
N LYS A 244 0.99 12.71 -19.27
CA LYS A 244 0.70 13.52 -20.48
C LYS A 244 -0.30 14.60 -20.13
N ASP A 245 -0.15 15.77 -20.73
CA ASP A 245 -1.07 16.87 -20.65
C ASP A 245 -0.86 17.84 -21.82
N VAL A 246 -1.87 18.65 -22.12
CA VAL A 246 -1.79 19.75 -23.08
C VAL A 246 -2.12 21.04 -22.34
N ARG A 247 -1.32 22.08 -22.58
CA ARG A 247 -1.50 23.40 -21.96
C ARG A 247 -2.91 23.91 -22.22
N GLY A 248 -3.59 24.26 -21.16
CA GLY A 248 -4.93 24.81 -21.18
C GLY A 248 -5.13 25.78 -20.03
N THR A 249 -6.14 26.60 -20.15
CA THR A 249 -6.54 27.57 -19.14
C THR A 249 -7.93 27.26 -18.64
N TYR A 250 -8.22 27.64 -17.41
CA TYR A 250 -9.55 27.58 -16.83
C TYR A 250 -9.99 28.97 -16.33
N THR A 251 -11.27 29.11 -16.12
CA THR A 251 -11.88 30.32 -15.56
C THR A 251 -12.40 30.01 -14.16
N ASP A 252 -12.06 30.83 -13.19
CA ASP A 252 -12.70 30.85 -11.87
C ASP A 252 -13.52 32.13 -11.74
N ASP A 253 -14.82 32.07 -11.89
CA ASP A 253 -15.73 33.21 -11.87
C ASP A 253 -16.01 33.75 -10.46
N ARG A 254 -15.44 33.16 -9.42
CA ARG A 254 -15.60 33.55 -8.02
C ARG A 254 -14.28 33.61 -7.26
N TYR A 255 -13.18 33.74 -7.97
CA TYR A 255 -11.84 33.69 -7.37
C TYR A 255 -11.51 34.95 -6.56
N GLU A 256 -11.82 36.11 -7.10
CA GLU A 256 -11.55 37.40 -6.42
C GLU A 256 -12.83 38.22 -6.21
N ARG A 257 -12.73 39.19 -5.31
CA ARG A 257 -13.77 40.18 -5.10
C ARG A 257 -13.32 41.52 -5.63
N ASP A 258 -14.21 42.20 -6.33
CA ASP A 258 -14.01 43.58 -6.72
C ASP A 258 -14.11 44.57 -5.50
N ALA A 259 -13.92 45.84 -5.75
CA ALA A 259 -14.02 46.88 -4.73
C ALA A 259 -15.41 46.94 -4.05
N ASP A 260 -16.45 46.45 -4.73
CA ASP A 260 -17.82 46.41 -4.23
C ASP A 260 -18.15 45.07 -3.54
N GLY A 261 -17.17 44.14 -3.47
CA GLY A 261 -17.29 42.84 -2.80
C GLY A 261 -17.93 41.74 -3.66
N ASN A 262 -18.17 41.97 -4.96
CA ASN A 262 -18.67 40.94 -5.88
C ASN A 262 -17.53 40.06 -6.35
N PHE A 263 -17.84 38.77 -6.58
CA PHE A 263 -16.89 37.85 -7.19
C PHE A 263 -16.68 38.21 -8.67
N VAL A 264 -15.41 38.32 -9.06
CA VAL A 264 -14.99 38.65 -10.42
C VAL A 264 -14.33 37.45 -11.08
N PRO A 265 -14.71 37.11 -12.31
CA PRO A 265 -14.06 36.01 -13.04
C PRO A 265 -12.56 36.26 -13.24
N GLN A 266 -11.77 35.26 -13.03
CA GLN A 266 -10.35 35.20 -13.36
C GLN A 266 -10.15 34.29 -14.56
N ASP A 267 -9.99 34.89 -15.74
CA ASP A 267 -9.77 34.16 -16.98
C ASP A 267 -8.30 33.84 -17.22
N GLY A 268 -8.05 32.77 -17.94
CA GLY A 268 -6.71 32.41 -18.37
C GLY A 268 -5.82 31.85 -17.28
N LEU A 269 -6.40 31.34 -16.19
CA LEU A 269 -5.65 30.68 -15.14
C LEU A 269 -5.06 29.37 -15.64
N GLU A 270 -3.81 29.13 -15.34
CA GLU A 270 -3.12 27.88 -15.66
C GLU A 270 -2.97 27.02 -14.43
N TYR A 271 -3.18 25.72 -14.56
CA TYR A 271 -2.99 24.77 -13.45
C TYR A 271 -1.53 24.66 -13.04
N TYR A 272 -0.62 24.57 -14.05
CA TYR A 272 0.83 24.53 -13.83
C TYR A 272 1.46 25.88 -14.12
N LYS A 273 2.29 26.36 -13.21
CA LYS A 273 3.01 27.64 -13.34
C LYS A 273 4.23 27.54 -14.27
N ASN A 274 4.84 26.36 -14.36
CA ASN A 274 6.12 26.18 -15.05
C ASN A 274 5.99 25.17 -16.18
N TRP A 275 6.71 25.43 -17.30
CA TRP A 275 6.78 24.62 -18.49
C TRP A 275 8.25 24.60 -18.95
N PHE A 276 9.08 23.77 -18.31
CA PHE A 276 10.54 23.79 -18.47
C PHE A 276 11.05 23.12 -19.76
N ILE A 277 10.32 22.13 -20.28
CA ILE A 277 10.77 21.33 -21.42
C ILE A 277 10.00 21.71 -22.69
N ASN A 278 8.68 21.69 -22.63
CA ASN A 278 7.82 22.01 -23.77
C ASN A 278 6.69 22.95 -23.31
N PRO A 279 6.53 24.14 -23.96
CA PRO A 279 5.58 25.15 -23.51
C PRO A 279 4.10 24.84 -23.86
N THR A 280 3.83 23.83 -24.66
CA THR A 280 2.48 23.55 -25.16
C THR A 280 1.92 22.20 -24.71
N GLN A 281 2.78 21.23 -24.43
CA GLN A 281 2.37 19.89 -24.05
C GLN A 281 3.39 19.23 -23.14
N THR A 282 2.91 18.33 -22.29
CA THR A 282 3.74 17.54 -21.40
C THR A 282 3.73 16.08 -21.80
N ARG A 283 4.89 15.45 -21.73
CA ARG A 283 5.06 14.02 -21.78
C ARG A 283 6.25 13.62 -20.93
N ASP A 284 6.03 13.58 -19.62
CA ASP A 284 7.06 13.18 -18.67
C ASP A 284 7.07 11.65 -18.53
N SER A 285 8.26 11.06 -18.68
CA SER A 285 8.45 9.61 -18.56
C SER A 285 9.53 9.32 -17.53
N ILE A 286 9.17 8.54 -16.54
CA ILE A 286 10.02 8.15 -15.40
C ILE A 286 10.04 6.63 -15.33
N TYR A 287 11.25 6.08 -15.12
CA TYR A 287 11.47 4.65 -15.01
C TYR A 287 12.40 4.32 -13.85
N GLU A 288 12.02 3.33 -13.07
CA GLU A 288 12.83 2.76 -11.99
C GLU A 288 12.87 1.25 -12.08
N ARG A 289 14.03 0.68 -11.81
CA ARG A 289 14.20 -0.77 -11.70
C ARG A 289 15.07 -1.08 -10.49
N VAL A 290 14.66 -2.05 -9.72
CA VAL A 290 15.42 -2.61 -8.61
C VAL A 290 15.61 -4.11 -8.84
N ILE A 291 16.86 -4.56 -8.75
CA ILE A 291 17.21 -5.98 -8.71
C ILE A 291 17.83 -6.25 -7.34
N SER A 292 17.24 -7.16 -6.58
CA SER A 292 17.73 -7.55 -5.27
C SER A 292 18.16 -9.01 -5.27
N ASN A 293 19.36 -9.28 -4.78
CA ASN A 293 19.88 -10.63 -4.56
C ASN A 293 20.25 -10.80 -3.10
N ARG A 294 19.84 -11.90 -2.49
CA ARG A 294 20.10 -12.22 -1.09
C ARG A 294 20.51 -13.66 -0.94
N VAL A 295 21.46 -13.90 -0.06
CA VAL A 295 21.84 -15.25 0.38
C VAL A 295 21.72 -15.27 1.90
N PHE A 296 21.13 -16.33 2.44
CA PHE A 296 20.90 -16.46 3.88
C PHE A 296 21.12 -17.86 4.41
N ILE A 297 21.35 -17.92 5.69
CA ILE A 297 21.39 -19.16 6.47
C ILE A 297 20.35 -19.03 7.59
N GLN A 298 19.47 -20.00 7.70
CA GLN A 298 18.48 -20.10 8.76
C GLN A 298 18.74 -21.37 9.58
N ALA A 299 18.92 -21.22 10.87
CA ALA A 299 19.05 -22.31 11.81
C ALA A 299 17.72 -22.51 12.57
N GLN A 300 17.27 -23.76 12.65
CA GLN A 300 16.19 -24.24 13.51
C GLN A 300 16.82 -25.22 14.52
N PRO A 301 17.30 -24.73 15.68
CA PRO A 301 18.11 -25.59 16.56
C PRO A 301 17.31 -26.70 17.24
N TRP A 302 15.98 -26.52 17.37
CA TRP A 302 15.07 -27.53 17.91
C TRP A 302 13.96 -27.83 16.91
N ASP A 303 12.76 -27.41 17.21
CA ASP A 303 11.66 -27.33 16.26
C ASP A 303 11.25 -25.88 16.05
N ARG A 304 10.44 -25.62 15.06
CA ARG A 304 9.98 -24.26 14.72
C ARG A 304 9.14 -23.60 15.84
N ASN A 305 8.57 -24.39 16.75
CA ASN A 305 7.73 -23.92 17.85
C ASN A 305 8.52 -23.83 19.18
N GLY A 306 9.84 -23.97 19.14
CA GLY A 306 10.70 -23.86 20.30
C GLY A 306 10.82 -22.42 20.84
N VAL A 307 11.38 -22.27 22.03
CA VAL A 307 11.63 -20.96 22.65
C VAL A 307 12.45 -20.06 21.72
N VAL A 308 13.44 -20.62 21.06
CA VAL A 308 14.09 -20.05 19.88
C VAL A 308 13.75 -20.99 18.72
N GLY A 309 12.76 -20.64 17.92
CA GLY A 309 12.30 -21.44 16.81
C GLY A 309 13.21 -21.32 15.61
N THR A 310 13.54 -20.11 15.20
CA THR A 310 14.44 -19.85 14.08
C THR A 310 15.40 -18.69 14.37
N VAL A 311 16.61 -18.82 13.84
CA VAL A 311 17.61 -17.74 13.75
C VAL A 311 18.05 -17.64 12.30
N ASN A 312 17.90 -16.47 11.72
CA ASN A 312 18.21 -16.21 10.32
C ASN A 312 19.22 -15.08 10.20
N GLY A 313 20.15 -15.21 9.26
CA GLY A 313 21.09 -14.17 8.92
C GLY A 313 21.50 -14.25 7.45
N GLY A 314 21.66 -13.11 6.82
CA GLY A 314 21.99 -13.05 5.41
C GLY A 314 22.64 -11.76 4.98
N VAL A 315 23.08 -11.77 3.74
CA VAL A 315 23.67 -10.63 3.04
C VAL A 315 22.96 -10.43 1.71
N GLY A 316 22.94 -9.20 1.24
CA GLY A 316 22.31 -8.91 -0.02
C GLY A 316 22.88 -7.69 -0.73
N LEU A 317 22.45 -7.56 -1.97
CA LEU A 317 22.83 -6.51 -2.90
C LEU A 317 21.58 -6.01 -3.61
N ASP A 318 21.32 -4.72 -3.52
CA ASP A 318 20.30 -4.02 -4.30
C ASP A 318 20.97 -3.21 -5.42
N LEU A 319 20.53 -3.42 -6.67
CA LEU A 319 20.93 -2.69 -7.85
C LEU A 319 19.77 -1.85 -8.33
N HIS A 320 19.92 -0.54 -8.27
CA HIS A 320 18.91 0.42 -8.68
C HIS A 320 19.29 1.04 -10.02
N THR A 321 18.31 1.19 -10.91
CA THR A 321 18.45 1.93 -12.16
C THR A 321 17.31 2.94 -12.23
N TYR A 322 17.67 4.22 -12.36
CA TYR A 322 16.73 5.33 -12.53
C TYR A 322 16.90 5.92 -13.92
N SER A 323 15.80 6.27 -14.57
CA SER A 323 15.84 6.93 -15.88
C SER A 323 14.72 7.93 -16.00
N GLN A 324 15.06 9.11 -16.45
CA GLN A 324 14.14 10.22 -16.75
C GLN A 324 14.61 10.96 -18.00
N PHE A 325 13.72 11.76 -18.59
CA PHE A 325 14.13 12.67 -19.66
C PHE A 325 14.80 13.90 -19.03
N ARG A 326 15.99 14.25 -19.53
CA ARG A 326 16.65 15.51 -19.23
C ARG A 326 17.09 16.16 -20.54
N LEU A 327 16.83 17.46 -20.69
CA LEU A 327 17.09 18.17 -21.94
C LEU A 327 18.59 18.22 -22.26
N ASP A 328 19.44 18.45 -21.28
CA ASP A 328 20.91 18.47 -21.44
C ASP A 328 21.46 17.11 -21.90
N SER A 329 20.96 16.02 -21.33
CA SER A 329 21.33 14.67 -21.75
C SER A 329 20.83 14.35 -23.15
N TYR A 330 19.59 14.77 -23.47
CA TYR A 330 18.98 14.57 -24.79
C TYR A 330 19.75 15.30 -25.90
N LEU A 331 20.14 16.55 -25.68
CA LEU A 331 20.92 17.34 -26.63
C LEU A 331 22.32 16.73 -26.90
N ASN A 332 22.81 15.94 -25.95
CA ASN A 332 24.07 15.16 -26.12
C ASN A 332 23.81 13.72 -26.62
N GLY A 333 22.60 13.39 -27.09
CA GLY A 333 22.26 12.07 -27.63
C GLY A 333 22.19 10.96 -26.56
N LYS A 334 22.00 11.32 -25.31
CA LYS A 334 21.95 10.36 -24.16
C LYS A 334 20.63 10.48 -23.42
N TYR A 335 20.13 9.33 -22.95
CA TYR A 335 19.11 9.31 -21.90
C TYR A 335 19.79 9.46 -20.54
N ASP A 336 19.19 10.23 -19.64
CA ASP A 336 19.66 10.29 -18.27
C ASP A 336 19.35 8.97 -17.57
N LYS A 337 20.38 8.16 -17.38
CA LYS A 337 20.31 6.88 -16.72
C LYS A 337 21.32 6.85 -15.58
N VAL A 338 20.84 6.61 -14.38
CA VAL A 338 21.67 6.54 -13.18
C VAL A 338 21.54 5.16 -12.56
N ASP A 339 22.67 4.47 -12.43
CA ASP A 339 22.76 3.19 -11.75
C ASP A 339 23.37 3.40 -10.35
N LYS A 340 22.77 2.81 -9.33
CA LYS A 340 23.20 2.83 -7.93
C LYS A 340 23.22 1.42 -7.38
N SER A 341 24.09 1.16 -6.42
CA SER A 341 24.14 -0.12 -5.72
C SER A 341 24.16 0.08 -4.20
N SER A 342 23.59 -0.86 -3.46
CA SER A 342 23.58 -0.86 -2.01
C SER A 342 23.81 -2.28 -1.51
N TYR A 343 24.73 -2.43 -0.57
CA TYR A 343 24.98 -3.70 0.11
C TYR A 343 24.30 -3.69 1.47
N PHE A 344 23.73 -4.81 1.87
CA PHE A 344 23.08 -4.91 3.18
C PHE A 344 23.35 -6.25 3.87
N VAL A 345 23.26 -6.20 5.17
CA VAL A 345 23.23 -7.37 6.05
C VAL A 345 21.92 -7.36 6.82
N TYR A 346 21.39 -8.52 7.10
CA TYR A 346 20.15 -8.64 7.85
C TYR A 346 20.11 -9.90 8.68
N GLY A 347 19.25 -9.90 9.67
CA GLY A 347 19.01 -11.07 10.49
C GLY A 347 17.69 -11.00 11.22
N SER A 348 17.21 -12.13 11.66
CA SER A 348 16.03 -12.24 12.50
C SER A 348 16.13 -13.41 13.46
N VAL A 349 15.39 -13.29 14.53
CA VAL A 349 15.16 -14.36 15.49
C VAL A 349 13.70 -14.38 15.86
N GLU A 350 13.11 -15.56 15.91
CA GLU A 350 11.73 -15.74 16.36
C GLU A 350 11.60 -16.99 17.22
N GLY A 351 10.61 -17.01 18.08
CA GLY A 351 10.37 -18.14 18.95
C GLY A 351 8.99 -18.11 19.59
N LYS A 352 8.69 -19.24 20.25
CA LYS A 352 7.43 -19.43 20.95
C LYS A 352 7.64 -20.04 22.32
N ILE A 353 6.87 -19.61 23.29
CA ILE A 353 6.81 -20.26 24.59
C ILE A 353 5.44 -20.90 24.71
N LYS A 354 5.40 -22.18 24.34
CA LYS A 354 4.15 -22.96 24.23
C LYS A 354 3.14 -22.22 23.33
N LYS A 355 1.89 -22.08 23.79
CA LYS A 355 0.80 -21.37 23.12
C LYS A 355 0.54 -19.97 23.70
N TYR A 356 1.41 -19.51 24.61
CA TYR A 356 1.15 -18.29 25.40
C TYR A 356 1.95 -17.09 24.91
N VAL A 357 3.14 -17.32 24.36
CA VAL A 357 4.02 -16.23 23.93
C VAL A 357 4.57 -16.56 22.56
N ASP A 358 4.37 -15.64 21.61
CA ASP A 358 5.07 -15.56 20.34
C ASP A 358 5.91 -14.30 20.34
N TRP A 359 7.19 -14.40 19.96
CA TRP A 359 8.09 -13.27 19.94
C TRP A 359 9.02 -13.32 18.73
N GLY A 360 9.46 -12.16 18.28
CA GLY A 360 10.41 -12.04 17.20
C GLY A 360 11.12 -10.71 17.21
N ALA A 361 12.29 -10.69 16.59
CA ALA A 361 13.03 -9.47 16.31
C ALA A 361 13.74 -9.61 14.97
N ASP A 362 13.85 -8.51 14.24
CA ASP A 362 14.55 -8.42 12.97
C ASP A 362 15.37 -7.15 12.90
N ALA A 363 16.47 -7.20 12.14
CA ALA A 363 17.31 -6.05 11.86
C ALA A 363 17.87 -6.12 10.45
N LYS A 364 17.99 -4.95 9.80
CA LYS A 364 18.64 -4.79 8.50
C LYS A 364 19.51 -3.54 8.54
N PHE A 365 20.71 -3.64 7.99
CA PHE A 365 21.67 -2.55 7.95
C PHE A 365 22.36 -2.49 6.58
N TYR A 366 22.52 -1.29 6.05
CA TYR A 366 23.26 -1.02 4.82
C TYR A 366 24.62 -0.44 5.15
N PRO A 367 25.70 -1.24 5.21
CA PRO A 367 27.04 -0.75 5.55
C PRO A 367 27.64 0.15 4.46
N SER A 368 27.20 0.02 3.20
CA SER A 368 27.77 0.79 2.09
C SER A 368 26.84 0.90 0.89
N GLY A 369 27.21 1.77 -0.04
CA GLY A 369 26.49 2.04 -1.28
C GLY A 369 25.53 3.21 -1.15
N TYR A 370 24.57 3.30 -2.06
CA TYR A 370 23.61 4.40 -2.16
C TYR A 370 22.79 4.60 -0.86
N ARG A 371 22.37 3.50 -0.24
CA ARG A 371 21.65 3.49 1.05
C ARG A 371 22.58 3.32 2.26
N GLY A 372 23.89 3.54 2.10
CA GLY A 372 24.86 3.37 3.20
C GLY A 372 24.44 4.13 4.46
N GLY A 373 24.39 3.42 5.60
CA GLY A 373 23.93 3.95 6.88
C GLY A 373 22.41 3.87 7.13
N ASP A 374 21.62 3.27 6.21
CA ASP A 374 20.22 2.95 6.51
C ASP A 374 20.15 1.78 7.49
N VAL A 375 19.25 1.89 8.45
CA VAL A 375 19.01 0.89 9.50
C VAL A 375 17.53 0.64 9.64
N SER A 376 17.14 -0.61 9.80
CA SER A 376 15.80 -0.99 10.22
C SER A 376 15.92 -2.01 11.36
N PHE A 377 15.18 -1.81 12.43
CA PHE A 377 15.05 -2.74 13.53
C PHE A 377 13.57 -2.92 13.88
N GLY A 378 13.13 -4.16 13.99
CA GLY A 378 11.78 -4.53 14.37
C GLY A 378 11.77 -5.50 15.54
N ALA A 379 10.75 -5.43 16.38
CA ALA A 379 10.48 -6.42 17.41
C ALA A 379 8.97 -6.57 17.60
N ASN A 380 8.53 -7.78 17.86
CA ASN A 380 7.14 -8.08 18.15
C ASN A 380 7.01 -9.07 19.31
N LEU A 381 5.97 -8.91 20.08
CA LEU A 381 5.61 -9.78 21.20
C LEU A 381 4.11 -9.97 21.21
N THR A 382 3.66 -11.22 21.19
CA THR A 382 2.25 -11.59 21.31
C THR A 382 2.07 -12.46 22.55
N LEU A 383 1.25 -12.00 23.48
CA LEU A 383 0.88 -12.72 24.69
C LEU A 383 -0.55 -13.21 24.56
N THR A 384 -0.77 -14.51 24.69
CA THR A 384 -2.08 -15.14 24.62
C THR A 384 -2.46 -15.73 25.96
N GLY A 385 -3.43 -15.13 26.64
CA GLY A 385 -4.09 -15.66 27.83
C GLY A 385 -5.38 -16.37 27.49
N TYR A 386 -5.88 -17.21 28.38
CA TYR A 386 -7.15 -17.93 28.19
C TYR A 386 -8.07 -17.78 29.39
N ILE A 387 -9.29 -17.27 29.17
CA ILE A 387 -10.35 -17.29 30.16
C ILE A 387 -11.46 -18.22 29.65
N ARG A 388 -11.73 -19.32 30.38
CA ARG A 388 -12.72 -20.34 29.98
C ARG A 388 -12.51 -20.82 28.51
N LYS A 389 -11.26 -21.10 28.12
CA LYS A 389 -10.82 -21.51 26.77
C LYS A 389 -10.89 -20.41 25.69
N ARG A 390 -11.33 -19.20 26.02
CA ARG A 390 -11.40 -18.07 25.08
C ARG A 390 -10.07 -17.32 25.09
N PRO A 391 -9.45 -17.08 23.94
CA PRO A 391 -8.19 -16.37 23.87
C PRO A 391 -8.35 -14.88 24.15
N LEU A 392 -7.44 -14.34 24.93
CA LEU A 392 -7.20 -12.91 25.11
C LEU A 392 -5.79 -12.65 24.61
N ILE A 393 -5.65 -11.77 23.64
CA ILE A 393 -4.40 -11.54 22.93
C ILE A 393 -3.95 -10.10 23.21
N LEU A 394 -2.74 -9.95 23.73
CA LEU A 394 -2.05 -8.67 23.84
C LEU A 394 -0.85 -8.71 22.89
N GLU A 395 -0.81 -7.79 21.95
CA GLU A 395 0.24 -7.69 20.95
C GLU A 395 0.97 -6.37 21.10
N GLY A 396 2.30 -6.42 21.16
CA GLY A 396 3.20 -5.28 21.14
C GLY A 396 4.10 -5.35 19.92
N ARG A 397 4.29 -4.22 19.21
CA ARG A 397 5.25 -4.08 18.11
C ARG A 397 6.08 -2.83 18.32
N PHE A 398 7.34 -2.95 18.01
CA PHE A 398 8.30 -1.86 17.96
C PHE A 398 8.96 -1.86 16.58
N ARG A 399 9.15 -0.68 15.99
CA ARG A 399 9.91 -0.51 14.77
C ARG A 399 10.69 0.79 14.80
N MET A 400 11.93 0.73 14.41
CA MET A 400 12.81 1.88 14.24
C MET A 400 13.45 1.81 12.86
N GLU A 401 13.39 2.90 12.13
CA GLU A 401 13.96 3.00 10.78
C GLU A 401 14.71 4.32 10.62
N THR A 402 15.93 4.24 10.09
CA THR A 402 16.67 5.36 9.51
C THR A 402 16.80 5.07 8.03
N ARG A 403 16.31 5.94 7.17
CA ARG A 403 16.27 5.71 5.73
C ARG A 403 16.71 6.91 4.92
N SER A 404 17.43 6.64 3.85
CA SER A 404 17.79 7.61 2.83
C SER A 404 16.54 8.07 2.09
N PRO A 405 16.51 9.34 1.63
CA PRO A 405 15.49 9.83 0.71
C PRO A 405 15.38 8.96 -0.53
N ASP A 406 14.20 8.91 -1.15
CA ASP A 406 14.05 8.32 -2.45
C ASP A 406 14.79 9.14 -3.51
N TYR A 407 15.32 8.48 -4.54
CA TYR A 407 16.03 9.14 -5.65
C TYR A 407 15.21 10.29 -6.25
N TRP A 408 13.92 10.09 -6.42
CA TRP A 408 13.01 11.07 -7.02
C TRP A 408 12.71 12.27 -6.10
N GLN A 409 12.88 12.10 -4.80
CA GLN A 409 12.78 13.19 -3.84
C GLN A 409 13.98 14.13 -3.91
N GLU A 410 15.13 13.64 -4.32
CA GLU A 410 16.34 14.43 -4.47
C GLU A 410 16.59 14.89 -5.92
N ASN A 411 16.14 14.11 -6.92
CA ASN A 411 16.52 14.29 -8.33
C ASN A 411 15.29 14.14 -9.24
N LEU A 412 14.55 15.19 -9.47
CA LEU A 412 13.45 15.18 -10.45
C LEU A 412 13.66 16.22 -11.53
N PHE A 413 13.41 15.82 -12.77
CA PHE A 413 13.40 16.70 -13.94
C PHE A 413 12.17 16.39 -14.80
N SER A 414 11.14 17.20 -14.68
CA SER A 414 9.89 17.07 -15.44
C SER A 414 9.50 18.41 -16.08
N ASN A 415 8.46 18.41 -16.89
CA ASN A 415 8.02 19.64 -17.55
C ASN A 415 7.50 20.71 -16.58
N HIS A 416 6.99 20.30 -15.41
CA HIS A 416 6.40 21.20 -14.44
C HIS A 416 7.21 21.36 -13.15
N TYR A 417 8.04 20.38 -12.82
CA TYR A 417 8.79 20.33 -11.58
C TYR A 417 10.23 19.93 -11.82
N VAL A 418 11.15 20.70 -11.28
CA VAL A 418 12.60 20.44 -11.36
C VAL A 418 13.19 20.71 -9.99
N TRP A 419 13.90 19.72 -9.46
CA TRP A 419 14.73 19.88 -8.27
C TRP A 419 15.94 18.95 -8.29
N LEU A 420 17.02 19.44 -7.71
CA LEU A 420 18.24 18.70 -7.41
C LEU A 420 18.66 19.13 -6.01
N THR A 421 18.06 18.52 -5.00
CA THR A 421 18.17 18.96 -3.61
C THR A 421 18.63 17.80 -2.74
N PRO A 422 19.81 17.90 -2.10
CA PRO A 422 20.22 16.90 -1.14
C PRO A 422 19.34 17.00 0.12
N LEU A 423 18.84 15.86 0.57
CA LEU A 423 18.01 15.74 1.74
C LEU A 423 18.71 14.89 2.82
N ARG A 424 18.32 15.12 4.08
CA ARG A 424 18.79 14.30 5.19
C ARG A 424 17.97 13.02 5.28
N LYS A 425 18.54 12.01 5.94
CA LYS A 425 17.83 10.76 6.24
C LYS A 425 16.66 11.03 7.18
N GLU A 426 15.55 10.42 6.88
CA GLU A 426 14.37 10.41 7.74
C GLU A 426 14.52 9.33 8.80
N ASN A 427 14.19 9.66 10.06
CA ASN A 427 14.18 8.71 11.15
C ASN A 427 12.76 8.54 11.67
N GLU A 428 12.32 7.31 11.80
CA GLU A 428 11.01 7.00 12.33
C GLU A 428 11.09 5.90 13.40
N THR A 429 10.42 6.14 14.52
CA THR A 429 10.24 5.15 15.58
C THR A 429 8.76 4.95 15.83
N ARG A 430 8.29 3.70 15.83
CA ARG A 430 6.90 3.32 16.06
C ARG A 430 6.77 2.34 17.22
N PHE A 431 5.74 2.57 18.00
CA PHE A 431 5.25 1.66 19.05
C PHE A 431 3.79 1.36 18.78
N GLU A 432 3.43 0.10 18.84
CA GLU A 432 2.06 -0.36 18.66
C GLU A 432 1.72 -1.34 19.78
N VAL A 433 0.58 -1.14 20.42
CA VAL A 433 0.03 -2.08 21.41
C VAL A 433 -1.43 -2.32 21.06
N ALA A 434 -1.82 -3.58 20.92
CA ALA A 434 -3.19 -3.98 20.61
C ALA A 434 -3.67 -5.06 21.58
N PHE A 435 -4.91 -4.94 22.03
CA PHE A 435 -5.61 -5.95 22.81
C PHE A 435 -6.80 -6.48 22.01
N ARG A 436 -6.88 -7.81 21.86
CA ARG A 436 -7.91 -8.48 21.06
C ARG A 436 -8.63 -9.56 21.86
N VAL A 437 -9.93 -9.62 21.67
CA VAL A 437 -10.78 -10.71 22.16
C VAL A 437 -11.57 -11.27 20.97
N PRO A 438 -11.02 -12.24 20.22
CA PRO A 438 -11.56 -12.71 18.95
C PRO A 438 -13.03 -13.21 19.08
N ASP A 439 -13.33 -13.97 20.12
CA ASP A 439 -14.68 -14.50 20.36
C ASP A 439 -15.76 -13.42 20.52
N TYR A 440 -15.36 -12.22 20.91
CA TYR A 440 -16.24 -11.07 21.04
C TYR A 440 -16.12 -10.08 19.87
N ALA A 441 -15.32 -10.41 18.84
CA ALA A 441 -14.98 -9.51 17.75
C ALA A 441 -14.63 -8.09 18.27
N PHE A 442 -13.78 -8.05 19.28
CA PHE A 442 -13.33 -6.83 19.96
C PHE A 442 -11.84 -6.65 19.82
N GLU A 443 -11.45 -5.45 19.44
CA GLU A 443 -10.05 -5.04 19.34
C GLU A 443 -9.94 -3.56 19.75
N VAL A 444 -8.92 -3.24 20.52
CA VAL A 444 -8.52 -1.87 20.84
C VAL A 444 -7.01 -1.78 20.80
N GLY A 445 -6.47 -0.69 20.31
CA GLY A 445 -5.03 -0.49 20.24
C GLY A 445 -4.64 0.98 20.29
N VAL A 446 -3.37 1.18 20.60
CA VAL A 446 -2.70 2.48 20.63
C VAL A 446 -1.44 2.39 19.80
N TRP A 447 -1.25 3.36 18.92
CA TRP A 447 -0.06 3.51 18.10
C TRP A 447 0.58 4.87 18.36
N GLN A 448 1.90 4.88 18.44
CA GLN A 448 2.71 6.07 18.62
C GLN A 448 3.82 6.07 17.58
N GLY A 449 3.89 7.09 16.76
CA GLY A 449 4.96 7.35 15.80
C GLY A 449 5.72 8.62 16.17
N ILE A 450 7.04 8.59 16.06
CA ILE A 450 7.92 9.74 16.24
C ILE A 450 8.78 9.80 15.00
N VAL A 451 8.69 10.91 14.26
CA VAL A 451 9.41 11.12 12.99
C VAL A 451 10.26 12.37 13.11
N THR A 452 11.52 12.28 12.73
CA THR A 452 12.44 13.42 12.58
C THR A 452 12.89 13.55 11.14
N ASP A 453 13.15 14.77 10.72
CA ASP A 453 13.56 15.10 9.34
C ASP A 453 12.55 14.62 8.28
N LYS A 454 11.25 14.73 8.58
CA LYS A 454 10.17 14.28 7.69
C LYS A 454 10.24 14.96 6.33
N ILE A 455 10.28 14.16 5.27
CA ILE A 455 10.20 14.62 3.88
C ILE A 455 8.74 14.62 3.43
N TYR A 456 8.28 15.71 2.83
CA TYR A 456 6.91 15.87 2.35
C TYR A 456 6.83 16.88 1.21
N TYR A 457 5.69 16.96 0.53
CA TYR A 457 5.44 17.99 -0.48
C TYR A 457 4.67 19.15 0.14
N GLY A 458 5.18 20.36 0.01
CA GLY A 458 4.56 21.59 0.50
C GLY A 458 3.40 22.08 -0.37
N ALA A 459 2.77 23.19 0.01
CA ALA A 459 1.59 23.74 -0.67
C ALA A 459 1.82 24.11 -2.15
N ASP A 460 3.05 24.35 -2.54
CA ASP A 460 3.48 24.59 -3.92
C ASP A 460 3.84 23.27 -4.67
N SER A 461 3.57 22.11 -4.04
CA SER A 461 3.97 20.80 -4.51
C SER A 461 5.49 20.61 -4.67
N GLN A 462 6.31 21.48 -4.08
CA GLN A 462 7.75 21.30 -4.03
C GLN A 462 8.14 20.37 -2.87
N ILE A 463 9.23 19.64 -3.07
CA ILE A 463 9.77 18.78 -2.02
C ILE A 463 10.31 19.65 -0.86
N THR A 464 9.97 19.27 0.34
CA THR A 464 10.32 19.99 1.58
C THR A 464 10.70 18.98 2.65
N GLN A 465 11.63 19.38 3.52
CA GLN A 465 12.02 18.55 4.68
C GLN A 465 11.84 19.34 5.97
N ASP A 466 11.10 18.80 6.92
CA ASP A 466 10.98 19.35 8.26
C ASP A 466 12.30 19.20 9.03
N ASN A 467 12.64 20.21 9.82
CA ASN A 467 13.85 20.18 10.66
C ASN A 467 13.55 19.74 12.10
N GLY A 468 12.28 19.48 12.39
CA GLY A 468 11.81 19.19 13.73
C GLY A 468 11.49 17.70 13.94
N THR A 469 10.85 17.45 15.05
CA THR A 469 10.30 16.15 15.41
C THR A 469 8.78 16.24 15.41
N VAL A 470 8.14 15.39 14.65
CA VAL A 470 6.68 15.26 14.62
C VAL A 470 6.28 13.95 15.27
N SER A 471 5.32 14.03 16.17
CA SER A 471 4.73 12.87 16.84
C SER A 471 3.29 12.69 16.40
N VAL A 472 2.93 11.44 16.07
CA VAL A 472 1.56 11.05 15.76
C VAL A 472 1.13 9.97 16.74
N THR A 473 0.00 10.20 17.38
CA THR A 473 -0.62 9.22 18.28
C THR A 473 -1.98 8.82 17.72
N SER A 474 -2.28 7.54 17.72
CA SER A 474 -3.57 7.00 17.30
C SER A 474 -4.11 5.99 18.32
N VAL A 475 -5.40 6.07 18.57
CA VAL A 475 -6.16 5.09 19.35
C VAL A 475 -7.25 4.55 18.46
N TYR A 476 -7.30 3.25 18.29
CA TYR A 476 -8.36 2.64 17.50
C TYR A 476 -9.13 1.63 18.31
N ALA A 477 -10.40 1.46 17.94
CA ALA A 477 -11.28 0.46 18.50
C ALA A 477 -12.12 -0.17 17.40
N ARG A 478 -12.26 -1.48 17.46
CA ARG A 478 -13.17 -2.25 16.60
C ARG A 478 -14.07 -3.13 17.44
N LYS A 479 -15.36 -3.11 17.14
CA LYS A 479 -16.35 -3.97 17.80
C LYS A 479 -17.48 -4.30 16.84
N ASP A 480 -17.73 -5.59 16.63
CA ASP A 480 -18.94 -6.10 15.98
C ASP A 480 -19.88 -6.65 17.06
N PHE A 481 -21.03 -5.97 17.27
CA PHE A 481 -22.09 -6.46 18.13
C PHE A 481 -23.01 -7.36 17.30
N ARG A 482 -23.15 -8.61 17.72
CA ARG A 482 -23.94 -9.64 17.01
C ARG A 482 -25.13 -10.06 17.85
N ILE A 483 -26.35 -9.81 17.37
CA ILE A 483 -27.59 -10.13 18.04
C ILE A 483 -28.55 -10.75 17.03
N ALA A 484 -28.76 -12.07 17.09
CA ALA A 484 -29.75 -12.79 16.27
C ALA A 484 -29.70 -12.44 14.76
N GLY A 485 -28.51 -12.39 14.18
CA GLY A 485 -28.30 -12.05 12.77
C GLY A 485 -28.13 -10.55 12.48
N LEU A 486 -28.40 -9.68 13.44
CA LEU A 486 -28.05 -8.26 13.35
C LEU A 486 -26.57 -8.08 13.70
N HIS A 487 -25.84 -7.40 12.82
CA HIS A 487 -24.46 -7.00 12.99
C HIS A 487 -24.35 -5.49 13.06
N LEU A 488 -23.69 -4.99 14.08
CA LEU A 488 -23.35 -3.58 14.24
C LEU A 488 -21.82 -3.49 14.33
N ASP A 489 -21.15 -3.44 13.17
CA ASP A 489 -19.68 -3.37 13.09
C ASP A 489 -19.24 -1.91 13.17
N HIS A 490 -18.41 -1.61 14.15
CA HIS A 490 -17.87 -0.30 14.43
C HIS A 490 -16.35 -0.35 14.30
N LYS A 491 -15.80 0.53 13.49
CA LYS A 491 -14.37 0.82 13.41
C LYS A 491 -14.20 2.30 13.68
N VAL A 492 -13.49 2.64 14.73
CA VAL A 492 -13.28 4.04 15.14
C VAL A 492 -11.80 4.27 15.36
N LEU A 493 -11.30 5.35 14.83
CA LEU A 493 -9.94 5.83 14.97
C LEU A 493 -9.97 7.25 15.52
N LEU A 494 -9.24 7.48 16.60
CA LEU A 494 -8.92 8.78 17.15
C LEU A 494 -7.42 9.00 16.98
N GLN A 495 -7.00 10.10 16.36
CA GLN A 495 -5.58 10.37 16.12
C GLN A 495 -5.28 11.87 16.13
N TRP A 496 -4.05 12.20 16.48
CA TRP A 496 -3.55 13.58 16.43
C TRP A 496 -2.06 13.63 16.12
N SER A 497 -1.67 14.70 15.45
CA SER A 497 -0.29 15.03 15.11
C SER A 497 0.15 16.28 15.89
N THR A 498 1.40 16.33 16.31
CA THR A 498 1.97 17.53 16.93
C THR A 498 2.24 18.65 15.92
N ASN A 499 2.31 18.31 14.63
CA ASN A 499 2.46 19.27 13.53
C ASN A 499 1.59 18.87 12.34
N HIS A 500 0.40 19.45 12.25
CA HIS A 500 -0.56 19.18 11.17
C HIS A 500 -0.12 19.72 9.81
N SER A 501 0.78 20.69 9.75
CA SER A 501 1.32 21.18 8.47
C SER A 501 2.27 20.19 7.82
N VAL A 502 2.91 19.33 8.61
CA VAL A 502 3.82 18.29 8.13
C VAL A 502 3.10 16.95 7.96
N ILE A 503 2.31 16.54 8.95
CA ILE A 503 1.53 15.30 8.92
C ILE A 503 0.07 15.62 9.23
N PRO A 504 -0.73 15.98 8.22
CA PRO A 504 -2.15 16.23 8.39
C PRO A 504 -2.92 14.92 8.58
N VAL A 505 -3.72 14.86 9.63
CA VAL A 505 -4.60 13.71 9.95
C VAL A 505 -5.93 14.21 10.51
N PRO A 506 -7.06 13.56 10.21
CA PRO A 506 -8.33 13.85 10.87
C PRO A 506 -8.29 13.40 12.33
N LEU A 507 -8.89 14.18 13.24
CA LEU A 507 -8.94 13.83 14.66
C LEU A 507 -9.72 12.54 14.92
N VAL A 508 -10.89 12.39 14.28
CA VAL A 508 -11.73 11.19 14.38
C VAL A 508 -12.05 10.70 12.98
N SER A 509 -11.92 9.40 12.77
CA SER A 509 -12.42 8.72 11.59
C SER A 509 -13.19 7.48 12.02
N ALA A 510 -14.30 7.18 11.37
CA ALA A 510 -15.11 6.01 11.69
C ALA A 510 -15.69 5.39 10.42
N PHE A 511 -15.76 4.07 10.44
CA PHE A 511 -16.53 3.29 9.49
C PHE A 511 -17.50 2.39 10.26
N LEU A 512 -18.79 2.52 9.93
CA LEU A 512 -19.90 1.83 10.57
C LEU A 512 -20.59 0.97 9.52
N SER A 513 -20.80 -0.31 9.81
CA SER A 513 -21.49 -1.23 8.91
C SER A 513 -22.57 -1.97 9.69
N TYR A 514 -23.83 -1.58 9.47
CA TYR A 514 -24.98 -2.12 10.15
C TYR A 514 -25.80 -2.95 9.19
N TYR A 515 -25.86 -4.27 9.42
CA TYR A 515 -26.55 -5.18 8.52
C TYR A 515 -27.24 -6.31 9.26
N TYR A 516 -28.29 -6.80 8.63
CA TYR A 516 -29.02 -7.98 9.07
C TYR A 516 -28.76 -9.13 8.09
N GLU A 517 -28.45 -10.29 8.64
CA GLU A 517 -28.11 -11.48 7.90
C GLU A 517 -29.04 -12.63 8.30
N PHE A 518 -29.61 -13.32 7.31
CA PHE A 518 -30.49 -14.45 7.52
C PHE A 518 -30.46 -15.43 6.36
N TRP A 519 -30.87 -16.66 6.63
CA TRP A 519 -31.12 -17.66 5.62
C TRP A 519 -32.53 -17.51 5.05
N ALA A 520 -32.68 -17.02 3.83
CA ALA A 520 -33.96 -17.01 3.13
C ALA A 520 -34.36 -18.43 2.71
N VAL A 521 -33.38 -19.25 2.32
CA VAL A 521 -33.53 -20.71 2.13
C VAL A 521 -32.36 -21.38 2.84
N ARG A 522 -32.68 -22.19 3.85
CA ARG A 522 -31.68 -22.83 4.71
C ARG A 522 -30.60 -23.53 3.90
N ASP A 523 -29.34 -23.24 4.21
CA ASP A 523 -28.13 -23.79 3.59
C ASP A 523 -28.00 -23.55 2.06
N VAL A 524 -28.91 -22.76 1.47
CA VAL A 524 -28.94 -22.46 0.03
C VAL A 524 -28.82 -20.96 -0.24
N LEU A 525 -29.67 -20.13 0.40
CA LEU A 525 -29.69 -18.70 0.14
C LEU A 525 -29.56 -17.90 1.44
N ARG A 526 -28.41 -17.30 1.62
CA ARG A 526 -28.11 -16.36 2.70
C ARG A 526 -28.23 -14.94 2.17
N VAL A 527 -28.97 -14.11 2.86
CA VAL A 527 -29.21 -12.73 2.47
C VAL A 527 -28.63 -11.80 3.52
N GLN A 528 -27.95 -10.77 3.07
CA GLN A 528 -27.46 -9.65 3.88
C GLN A 528 -28.04 -8.36 3.31
N PHE A 529 -28.61 -7.52 4.13
CA PHE A 529 -28.97 -6.16 3.78
C PHE A 529 -28.62 -5.20 4.92
N GLY A 530 -28.22 -3.98 4.59
CA GLY A 530 -27.79 -3.03 5.60
C GLY A 530 -27.35 -1.72 5.00
N VAL A 531 -26.73 -0.91 5.83
CA VAL A 531 -26.19 0.39 5.47
C VAL A 531 -24.75 0.50 5.98
N ASP A 532 -23.89 1.09 5.16
CA ASP A 532 -22.53 1.44 5.52
C ASP A 532 -22.42 2.96 5.61
N GLY A 533 -21.75 3.44 6.63
CA GLY A 533 -21.49 4.86 6.84
C GLY A 533 -20.04 5.10 7.17
N HIS A 534 -19.48 6.17 6.64
CA HIS A 534 -18.15 6.64 7.03
C HIS A 534 -18.23 8.08 7.49
N PHE A 535 -17.39 8.42 8.43
CA PHE A 535 -17.29 9.74 9.02
C PHE A 535 -15.84 10.09 9.29
N ASN A 536 -15.49 11.33 9.04
CA ASN A 536 -14.24 11.92 9.53
C ASN A 536 -14.45 13.38 9.94
N THR A 537 -13.74 13.81 10.95
CA THR A 537 -13.71 15.22 11.36
C THR A 537 -13.05 16.06 10.29
N ARG A 538 -13.45 17.34 10.23
CA ARG A 538 -12.84 18.31 9.33
C ARG A 538 -11.34 18.47 9.64
N TYR A 539 -10.52 18.46 8.61
CA TYR A 539 -9.09 18.73 8.65
C TYR A 539 -8.63 19.26 7.28
N TYR A 540 -7.45 19.81 7.20
CA TYR A 540 -6.83 20.17 5.93
C TYR A 540 -6.28 18.91 5.28
N ALA A 541 -7.08 18.32 4.41
CA ALA A 541 -6.67 17.11 3.70
C ALA A 541 -5.55 17.46 2.69
N PRO A 542 -4.56 16.59 2.51
CA PRO A 542 -3.58 16.77 1.45
C PRO A 542 -4.25 16.90 0.08
N GLY A 543 -3.78 17.86 -0.72
CA GLY A 543 -4.12 17.94 -2.13
C GLY A 543 -3.38 16.89 -2.93
N TYR A 544 -3.81 16.62 -4.15
CA TYR A 544 -3.15 15.69 -5.05
C TYR A 544 -2.63 16.41 -6.29
N ASN A 545 -1.36 16.18 -6.64
CA ASN A 545 -0.73 16.75 -7.82
C ASN A 545 -0.62 15.70 -8.94
N PRO A 546 -1.35 15.84 -10.06
CA PRO A 546 -1.35 14.86 -11.13
C PRO A 546 0.01 14.65 -11.80
N ALA A 547 0.80 15.70 -12.04
CA ALA A 547 2.11 15.57 -12.67
C ALA A 547 3.10 14.81 -11.81
N LEU A 548 3.09 15.04 -10.51
CA LEU A 548 3.91 14.32 -9.54
C LEU A 548 3.30 12.99 -9.13
N SER A 549 1.97 12.86 -9.14
CA SER A 549 1.21 11.74 -8.56
C SER A 549 1.41 11.60 -7.06
N GLU A 550 1.64 12.71 -6.40
CA GLU A 550 1.93 12.79 -4.98
C GLU A 550 0.90 13.65 -4.26
N PHE A 551 0.69 13.32 -3.00
CA PHE A 551 -0.12 14.12 -2.12
C PHE A 551 0.75 15.23 -1.49
N PHE A 552 0.25 16.46 -1.55
CA PHE A 552 0.92 17.63 -1.00
C PHE A 552 0.11 18.28 0.11
N ASN A 553 0.78 18.86 1.10
CA ASN A 553 0.14 19.53 2.22
C ASN A 553 -0.32 20.94 1.80
N GLN A 554 -1.54 21.32 2.19
CA GLN A 554 -2.14 22.62 1.90
C GLN A 554 -1.93 23.61 3.03
#